data_0971c23a3e34c49d8ded6014cae9cd79
#
_entry.id   0971c23a3e34c49d8ded6014cae9cd79
#
_cell.length_a   1.000
_cell.length_b   1.000
_cell.length_c   1.000
_cell.angle_alpha   90.00
_cell.angle_beta   90.00
_cell.angle_gamma   90.00
#
_symmetry.space_group_name_H-M   'P 1'
#
loop_
_entity.id
_entity.type
_entity.pdbx_description
1 polymer ?
#
loop_
_entity_poly.entity_id
_entity_poly.type
_entity_poly.pdbx_seq_one_letter_code
_entity_poly.pdbx_strand_id
1 'polypeptide(L)'
;MHFQFRHVLTGTLVGFLGAGSYAQPPGRDVTKIYADFCSGCHGAQMEGGKAESLLDNVWRHGGDHASLMRSIREGYPELGMPAFGATINDAEANGLIAYIHEMATRNVEPKVGEEKSLPEGVQHSEEHAYRIESVAEGLDVPWSLTFLPDRRILVTERVGRLRVIENGRLNPEPIGGVPRVVVRDEAGLMSVVADPDFAHDPWVYLTLSDPGEGETAMTKVVRGRLRDGQLTDLQTIFSIPRERYPKGYVLFGSRIAFQGEYLFFSVGERGMEEGTTGQAQNLAVPNGKIHRIFHDGRIPPDNPFVDRPGAFPSIWAYGVRNPQGLAIDPRNGELWETEHGPRGGDELNHIQRGRNYGWPVITYGMNYDGTPVAAKTHAPGMEQPMINWTPSIAVSEIEFYTGDRFPRWRNNLFIGSLAQQKFLRVVIDGDRVVHREEIFHGLGRVRDIKTGPDGCIYIALELIGKLGRIVRLVPVEN
;
A
#
# COMPACT_ATOMS: atom_id res chain seq x y z
N MET A 1 -56.40 40.33 36.13
CA MET A 1 -55.93 40.80 34.79
C MET A 1 -54.84 39.86 34.32
N HIS A 2 -55.19 39.00 33.38
CA HIS A 2 -54.30 38.01 32.77
C HIS A 2 -53.58 38.61 31.58
N PHE A 3 -52.27 38.55 31.53
CA PHE A 3 -51.49 38.72 30.31
C PHE A 3 -50.70 37.42 30.00
N GLN A 4 -51.10 36.76 28.94
CA GLN A 4 -50.36 35.65 28.35
C GLN A 4 -49.29 36.21 27.39
N PHE A 5 -48.02 35.83 27.57
CA PHE A 5 -46.97 35.97 26.58
C PHE A 5 -46.83 34.66 25.76
N ARG A 6 -47.14 34.78 24.46
CA ARG A 6 -46.83 33.74 23.47
C ARG A 6 -45.36 33.86 23.05
N HIS A 7 -44.55 32.86 23.32
CA HIS A 7 -43.26 32.72 22.69
C HIS A 7 -43.42 31.99 21.36
N VAL A 8 -43.03 32.68 20.27
CA VAL A 8 -42.84 32.07 18.95
C VAL A 8 -41.45 31.47 18.90
N LEU A 9 -41.35 30.15 18.87
CA LEU A 9 -40.10 29.41 18.57
C LEU A 9 -39.93 29.36 17.05
N THR A 10 -39.02 30.15 16.51
CA THR A 10 -38.49 29.97 15.17
C THR A 10 -37.45 28.84 15.20
N GLY A 11 -37.86 27.64 14.81
CA GLY A 11 -36.96 26.51 14.63
C GLY A 11 -36.15 26.65 13.33
N THR A 12 -34.88 26.90 13.45
CA THR A 12 -33.94 26.82 12.33
C THR A 12 -33.67 25.32 12.06
N LEU A 13 -34.19 24.83 10.93
CA LEU A 13 -33.90 23.50 10.41
C LEU A 13 -32.45 23.51 9.92
N VAL A 14 -31.54 22.96 10.72
CA VAL A 14 -30.18 22.60 10.27
C VAL A 14 -30.31 21.27 9.53
N GLY A 15 -30.26 21.35 8.20
CA GLY A 15 -30.26 20.17 7.36
C GLY A 15 -29.00 19.34 7.61
N PHE A 16 -29.15 18.20 8.27
CA PHE A 16 -28.16 17.13 8.26
C PHE A 16 -28.10 16.61 6.82
N LEU A 17 -27.05 16.96 6.10
CA LEU A 17 -26.63 16.21 4.91
C LEU A 17 -26.19 14.83 5.40
N GLY A 18 -27.09 13.88 5.33
CA GLY A 18 -26.82 12.48 5.63
C GLY A 18 -25.70 12.01 4.72
N ALA A 19 -24.64 11.43 5.32
CA ALA A 19 -23.71 10.61 4.60
C ALA A 19 -24.49 9.45 3.97
N GLY A 20 -24.78 9.56 2.67
CA GLY A 20 -25.41 8.50 1.92
C GLY A 20 -24.50 7.28 2.00
N SER A 21 -25.02 6.16 2.48
CA SER A 21 -24.37 4.87 2.33
C SER A 21 -24.19 4.65 0.82
N TYR A 22 -22.94 4.61 0.37
CA TYR A 22 -22.59 4.18 -0.98
C TYR A 22 -22.81 2.67 -1.09
N ALA A 23 -24.07 2.22 -1.05
CA ALA A 23 -24.41 0.89 -1.50
C ALA A 23 -24.20 0.89 -3.01
N GLN A 24 -23.12 0.28 -3.46
CA GLN A 24 -22.90 0.07 -4.88
C GLN A 24 -24.00 -0.84 -5.42
N PRO A 25 -24.51 -0.59 -6.65
CA PRO A 25 -25.34 -1.57 -7.29
C PRO A 25 -24.54 -2.86 -7.46
N PRO A 26 -25.05 -4.03 -7.09
CA PRO A 26 -24.37 -5.29 -7.33
C PRO A 26 -24.15 -5.42 -8.84
N GLY A 27 -22.90 -5.28 -9.27
CA GLY A 27 -22.51 -5.53 -10.64
C GLY A 27 -22.40 -7.03 -10.86
N ARG A 28 -22.59 -7.46 -12.10
CA ARG A 28 -22.37 -8.85 -12.50
C ARG A 28 -20.86 -9.18 -12.43
N ASP A 29 -20.54 -10.44 -12.17
CA ASP A 29 -19.19 -10.98 -12.30
C ASP A 29 -18.68 -10.76 -13.75
N VAL A 30 -17.56 -10.03 -13.88
CA VAL A 30 -17.01 -9.64 -15.18
C VAL A 30 -16.47 -10.81 -15.99
N THR A 31 -16.13 -11.93 -15.33
CA THR A 31 -15.71 -13.15 -16.02
C THR A 31 -16.89 -13.77 -16.80
N LYS A 32 -18.08 -13.69 -16.22
CA LYS A 32 -19.33 -14.10 -16.90
C LYS A 32 -19.71 -13.12 -17.99
N ILE A 33 -19.57 -11.81 -17.75
CA ILE A 33 -19.80 -10.79 -18.80
C ILE A 33 -18.89 -11.07 -19.99
N TYR A 34 -17.60 -11.34 -19.75
CA TYR A 34 -16.68 -11.71 -20.83
C TYR A 34 -17.13 -12.95 -21.57
N ALA A 35 -17.47 -14.01 -20.85
CA ALA A 35 -17.94 -15.28 -21.45
C ALA A 35 -19.19 -15.09 -22.32
N ASP A 36 -20.15 -14.30 -21.85
CA ASP A 36 -21.44 -14.13 -22.52
C ASP A 36 -21.39 -13.19 -23.74
N PHE A 37 -20.55 -12.14 -23.69
CA PHE A 37 -20.59 -11.07 -24.69
C PHE A 37 -19.33 -10.93 -25.54
N CYS A 38 -18.17 -11.38 -25.07
CA CYS A 38 -16.87 -11.10 -25.71
C CYS A 38 -16.20 -12.35 -26.28
N SER A 39 -16.33 -13.50 -25.61
CA SER A 39 -15.61 -14.74 -25.91
C SER A 39 -15.90 -15.29 -27.31
N GLY A 40 -17.10 -15.06 -27.84
CA GLY A 40 -17.50 -15.52 -29.17
C GLY A 40 -16.70 -14.92 -30.35
N CYS A 41 -16.03 -13.77 -30.10
CA CYS A 41 -15.16 -13.09 -31.07
C CYS A 41 -13.70 -13.12 -30.65
N HIS A 42 -13.40 -12.80 -29.37
CA HIS A 42 -12.04 -12.66 -28.84
C HIS A 42 -11.45 -13.97 -28.27
N GLY A 43 -12.16 -15.11 -28.39
CA GLY A 43 -11.72 -16.40 -27.86
C GLY A 43 -12.07 -16.60 -26.37
N ALA A 44 -12.24 -17.87 -25.96
CA ALA A 44 -12.65 -18.20 -24.58
C ALA A 44 -11.59 -17.84 -23.52
N GLN A 45 -10.31 -17.79 -23.91
CA GLN A 45 -9.17 -17.42 -23.08
C GLN A 45 -8.55 -16.08 -23.56
N MET A 46 -9.29 -15.25 -24.30
CA MET A 46 -8.82 -13.98 -24.88
C MET A 46 -7.74 -14.11 -25.96
N GLU A 47 -7.53 -15.32 -26.47
CA GLU A 47 -6.51 -15.69 -27.46
C GLU A 47 -6.78 -15.15 -28.88
N GLY A 48 -7.96 -14.58 -29.10
CA GLY A 48 -8.41 -14.13 -30.40
C GLY A 48 -9.28 -15.18 -31.10
N GLY A 49 -9.69 -14.86 -32.34
CA GLY A 49 -10.52 -15.73 -33.19
C GLY A 49 -11.12 -14.95 -34.31
N LYS A 50 -12.40 -14.59 -34.26
CA LYS A 50 -13.03 -13.68 -35.23
C LYS A 50 -12.50 -12.24 -35.08
N ALA A 51 -12.08 -11.87 -33.89
CA ALA A 51 -11.44 -10.61 -33.56
C ALA A 51 -10.00 -10.86 -33.05
N GLU A 52 -9.23 -9.79 -32.94
CA GLU A 52 -7.84 -9.84 -32.44
C GLU A 52 -7.74 -10.35 -30.99
N SER A 53 -6.58 -10.92 -30.65
CA SER A 53 -6.23 -11.30 -29.29
C SER A 53 -6.30 -10.07 -28.36
N LEU A 54 -6.65 -10.28 -27.09
CA LEU A 54 -6.58 -9.27 -26.04
C LEU A 54 -5.38 -9.52 -25.08
N LEU A 55 -4.50 -10.48 -25.42
CA LEU A 55 -3.39 -10.92 -24.56
C LEU A 55 -2.02 -10.35 -24.99
N ASP A 56 -1.93 -9.80 -26.21
CA ASP A 56 -0.65 -9.39 -26.82
C ASP A 56 -0.30 -7.92 -26.58
N ASN A 57 -1.16 -7.19 -25.86
CA ASN A 57 -1.04 -5.74 -25.62
C ASN A 57 -0.96 -4.88 -26.89
N VAL A 58 -1.43 -5.40 -28.04
CA VAL A 58 -1.53 -4.67 -29.30
C VAL A 58 -2.94 -4.12 -29.46
N TRP A 59 -3.10 -2.81 -29.32
CA TRP A 59 -4.39 -2.14 -29.29
C TRP A 59 -4.59 -1.26 -30.51
N ARG A 60 -5.47 -1.64 -31.43
CA ARG A 60 -5.77 -0.87 -32.63
C ARG A 60 -6.33 0.53 -32.36
N HIS A 61 -7.08 0.68 -31.25
CA HIS A 61 -7.80 1.92 -30.92
C HIS A 61 -7.33 2.55 -29.60
N GLY A 62 -6.16 2.13 -29.11
CA GLY A 62 -5.58 2.57 -27.83
C GLY A 62 -5.83 1.57 -26.72
N GLY A 63 -4.79 1.34 -25.90
CA GLY A 63 -4.79 0.41 -24.76
C GLY A 63 -4.92 1.09 -23.40
N ASP A 64 -5.03 2.42 -23.37
CA ASP A 64 -5.31 3.14 -22.13
C ASP A 64 -6.77 2.92 -21.66
N HIS A 65 -7.00 3.11 -20.36
CA HIS A 65 -8.29 2.84 -19.77
C HIS A 65 -9.46 3.56 -20.46
N ALA A 66 -9.28 4.83 -20.85
CA ALA A 66 -10.33 5.62 -21.48
C ALA A 66 -10.65 5.10 -22.89
N SER A 67 -9.64 4.68 -23.64
CA SER A 67 -9.79 4.08 -24.97
C SER A 67 -10.49 2.72 -24.92
N LEU A 68 -10.11 1.86 -23.96
CA LEU A 68 -10.77 0.56 -23.75
C LEU A 68 -12.23 0.74 -23.28
N MET A 69 -12.48 1.69 -22.36
CA MET A 69 -13.84 2.03 -21.93
C MET A 69 -14.72 2.46 -23.10
N ARG A 70 -14.20 3.33 -23.96
CA ARG A 70 -14.90 3.77 -25.17
C ARG A 70 -15.15 2.59 -26.13
N SER A 71 -14.14 1.74 -26.37
CA SER A 71 -14.26 0.55 -27.22
C SER A 71 -15.36 -0.40 -26.73
N ILE A 72 -15.49 -0.62 -25.43
CA ILE A 72 -16.55 -1.45 -24.86
C ILE A 72 -17.92 -0.76 -25.01
N ARG A 73 -18.03 0.52 -24.72
CA ARG A 73 -19.31 1.22 -24.69
C ARG A 73 -19.88 1.51 -26.07
N GLU A 74 -19.04 2.00 -26.97
CA GLU A 74 -19.45 2.49 -28.31
C GLU A 74 -19.29 1.41 -29.37
N GLY A 75 -18.37 0.46 -29.17
CA GLY A 75 -18.03 -0.55 -30.14
C GLY A 75 -17.38 0.03 -31.42
N TYR A 76 -17.26 -0.82 -32.39
CA TYR A 76 -16.85 -0.50 -33.79
C TYR A 76 -17.72 -1.32 -34.72
N PRO A 77 -19.02 -0.96 -34.90
CA PRO A 77 -19.99 -1.76 -35.64
C PRO A 77 -19.56 -2.07 -37.08
N GLU A 78 -18.85 -1.13 -37.71
CA GLU A 78 -18.26 -1.27 -39.05
C GLU A 78 -17.14 -2.32 -39.11
N LEU A 79 -16.53 -2.66 -37.99
CA LEU A 79 -15.52 -3.70 -37.83
C LEU A 79 -16.08 -4.98 -37.21
N GLY A 80 -17.39 -5.01 -36.95
CA GLY A 80 -18.08 -6.16 -36.36
C GLY A 80 -18.13 -6.22 -34.83
N MET A 81 -17.62 -5.20 -34.11
CA MET A 81 -17.73 -5.10 -32.66
C MET A 81 -18.97 -4.27 -32.26
N PRO A 82 -20.01 -4.87 -31.67
CA PRO A 82 -21.20 -4.12 -31.26
C PRO A 82 -20.92 -3.17 -30.10
N ALA A 83 -21.76 -2.15 -29.95
CA ALA A 83 -21.77 -1.28 -28.78
C ALA A 83 -22.41 -1.98 -27.59
N PHE A 84 -21.73 -2.03 -26.45
CA PHE A 84 -22.22 -2.69 -25.24
C PHE A 84 -22.71 -1.71 -24.15
N GLY A 85 -22.64 -0.39 -24.38
CA GLY A 85 -22.98 0.63 -23.37
C GLY A 85 -24.43 0.58 -22.85
N ALA A 86 -25.37 -0.05 -23.58
CA ALA A 86 -26.73 -0.30 -23.10
C ALA A 86 -26.87 -1.58 -22.25
N THR A 87 -25.91 -2.51 -22.32
CA THR A 87 -25.96 -3.84 -21.70
C THR A 87 -24.97 -3.99 -20.56
N ILE A 88 -23.81 -3.31 -20.65
CA ILE A 88 -22.71 -3.32 -19.68
C ILE A 88 -22.62 -1.91 -19.10
N ASN A 89 -22.85 -1.77 -17.78
CA ASN A 89 -22.73 -0.46 -17.14
C ASN A 89 -21.27 -0.07 -16.90
N ASP A 90 -21.02 1.19 -16.50
CA ASP A 90 -19.66 1.74 -16.34
C ASP A 90 -18.82 0.98 -15.29
N ALA A 91 -19.44 0.50 -14.21
CA ALA A 91 -18.73 -0.28 -13.20
C ALA A 91 -18.30 -1.65 -13.74
N GLU A 92 -19.19 -2.32 -14.46
CA GLU A 92 -18.91 -3.59 -15.12
C GLU A 92 -17.83 -3.44 -16.21
N ALA A 93 -17.89 -2.37 -17.00
CA ALA A 93 -16.86 -2.08 -18.01
C ALA A 93 -15.49 -1.80 -17.36
N ASN A 94 -15.45 -1.05 -16.25
CA ASN A 94 -14.24 -0.82 -15.49
C ASN A 94 -13.62 -2.13 -14.97
N GLY A 95 -14.42 -2.98 -14.35
CA GLY A 95 -13.98 -4.29 -13.89
C GLY A 95 -13.55 -5.22 -15.03
N LEU A 96 -14.24 -5.17 -16.18
CA LEU A 96 -13.89 -5.95 -17.37
C LEU A 96 -12.52 -5.55 -17.94
N ILE A 97 -12.19 -4.25 -17.95
CA ILE A 97 -10.86 -3.75 -18.33
C ILE A 97 -9.78 -4.31 -17.40
N ALA A 98 -10.03 -4.28 -16.08
CA ALA A 98 -9.11 -4.87 -15.11
C ALA A 98 -8.90 -6.38 -15.36
N TYR A 99 -9.97 -7.11 -15.67
CA TYR A 99 -9.90 -8.55 -16.00
C TYR A 99 -9.11 -8.83 -17.28
N ILE A 100 -9.29 -8.02 -18.32
CA ILE A 100 -8.54 -8.16 -19.60
C ILE A 100 -7.03 -7.97 -19.32
N HIS A 101 -6.65 -6.94 -18.60
CA HIS A 101 -5.24 -6.71 -18.25
C HIS A 101 -4.66 -7.84 -17.38
N GLU A 102 -5.43 -8.38 -16.45
CA GLU A 102 -5.01 -9.54 -15.64
C GLU A 102 -4.75 -10.76 -16.51
N MET A 103 -5.64 -11.06 -17.44
CA MET A 103 -5.48 -12.21 -18.32
C MET A 103 -4.26 -12.07 -19.25
N ALA A 104 -3.96 -10.86 -19.72
CA ALA A 104 -2.79 -10.59 -20.58
C ALA A 104 -1.45 -10.86 -19.86
N THR A 105 -1.41 -10.77 -18.53
CA THR A 105 -0.18 -11.01 -17.74
C THR A 105 -0.09 -12.41 -17.13
N ARG A 106 -1.20 -13.16 -17.07
CA ARG A 106 -1.33 -14.43 -16.32
C ARG A 106 -0.30 -15.50 -16.70
N ASN A 107 0.18 -15.51 -17.93
CA ASN A 107 1.14 -16.50 -18.43
C ASN A 107 2.60 -16.01 -18.37
N VAL A 108 2.82 -14.74 -18.03
CA VAL A 108 4.15 -14.11 -17.99
C VAL A 108 4.68 -14.00 -16.57
N GLU A 109 3.80 -14.06 -15.59
CA GLU A 109 4.12 -13.86 -14.18
C GLU A 109 4.64 -15.14 -13.50
N PRO A 110 5.63 -15.04 -12.58
CA PRO A 110 6.07 -16.19 -11.79
C PRO A 110 4.90 -16.68 -10.91
N LYS A 111 4.74 -18.00 -10.84
CA LYS A 111 3.72 -18.58 -9.95
C LYS A 111 4.10 -18.30 -8.49
N VAL A 112 3.10 -17.93 -7.70
CA VAL A 112 3.27 -17.73 -6.26
C VAL A 112 3.90 -18.97 -5.63
N GLY A 113 5.03 -18.79 -4.92
CA GLY A 113 5.75 -19.87 -4.24
C GLY A 113 6.92 -20.49 -5.01
N GLU A 114 7.17 -20.06 -6.25
CA GLU A 114 8.35 -20.49 -7.02
C GLU A 114 9.46 -19.44 -6.93
N GLU A 115 10.06 -19.31 -5.70
CA GLU A 115 11.18 -18.39 -5.54
C GLU A 115 12.45 -18.99 -6.17
N LYS A 116 13.15 -18.15 -6.93
CA LYS A 116 14.47 -18.46 -7.49
C LYS A 116 15.53 -18.43 -6.39
N SER A 117 16.58 -19.19 -6.56
CA SER A 117 17.82 -19.02 -5.77
C SER A 117 18.38 -17.62 -5.99
N LEU A 118 19.14 -17.10 -5.01
CA LEU A 118 19.89 -15.87 -5.24
C LEU A 118 20.85 -16.09 -6.42
N PRO A 119 20.91 -15.15 -7.37
CA PRO A 119 21.77 -15.28 -8.53
C PRO A 119 23.22 -15.22 -8.13
N GLU A 120 24.02 -16.10 -8.68
CA GLU A 120 25.47 -16.05 -8.55
C GLU A 120 26.08 -15.03 -9.51
N GLY A 121 27.14 -14.37 -9.09
CA GLY A 121 27.90 -13.44 -9.93
C GLY A 121 27.27 -12.06 -10.07
N VAL A 122 27.68 -11.38 -11.15
CA VAL A 122 27.31 -9.99 -11.40
C VAL A 122 25.96 -9.92 -12.10
N GLN A 123 25.10 -9.08 -11.59
CA GLN A 123 23.82 -8.71 -12.20
C GLN A 123 23.96 -7.31 -12.81
N HIS A 124 23.13 -7.01 -13.79
CA HIS A 124 23.14 -5.74 -14.52
C HIS A 124 21.77 -5.09 -14.48
N SER A 125 21.77 -3.81 -14.18
CA SER A 125 20.67 -2.89 -14.45
C SER A 125 21.04 -1.99 -15.61
N GLU A 126 20.14 -1.09 -16.00
CA GLU A 126 20.43 -0.08 -17.01
C GLU A 126 21.61 0.82 -16.60
N GLU A 127 21.77 1.08 -15.29
CA GLU A 127 22.71 2.09 -14.78
C GLU A 127 23.90 1.50 -14.03
N HIS A 128 23.78 0.33 -13.44
CA HIS A 128 24.79 -0.23 -12.54
C HIS A 128 24.91 -1.75 -12.68
N ALA A 129 26.16 -2.23 -12.53
CA ALA A 129 26.43 -3.63 -12.23
C ALA A 129 26.46 -3.83 -10.71
N TYR A 130 25.89 -4.93 -10.23
CA TYR A 130 25.79 -5.23 -8.80
C TYR A 130 25.82 -6.74 -8.51
N ARG A 131 26.06 -7.10 -7.26
CA ARG A 131 25.83 -8.45 -6.74
C ARG A 131 24.77 -8.40 -5.68
N ILE A 132 24.04 -9.52 -5.52
CA ILE A 132 23.09 -9.71 -4.43
C ILE A 132 23.75 -10.63 -3.40
N GLU A 133 23.97 -10.12 -2.19
CA GLU A 133 24.60 -10.84 -1.10
C GLU A 133 23.58 -11.13 0.01
N SER A 134 23.59 -12.35 0.55
CA SER A 134 22.83 -12.68 1.77
C SER A 134 23.49 -12.01 2.98
N VAL A 135 22.71 -11.29 3.77
CA VAL A 135 23.16 -10.64 5.02
C VAL A 135 22.82 -11.51 6.22
N ALA A 136 21.59 -12.02 6.27
CA ALA A 136 21.13 -12.94 7.31
C ALA A 136 19.94 -13.74 6.79
N GLU A 137 19.82 -14.98 7.28
CA GLU A 137 18.74 -15.92 6.95
C GLU A 137 18.05 -16.40 8.24
N GLY A 138 16.96 -17.15 8.10
CA GLY A 138 16.27 -17.74 9.24
C GLY A 138 15.21 -16.85 9.89
N LEU A 139 14.70 -15.86 9.16
CA LEU A 139 13.66 -14.92 9.62
C LEU A 139 12.25 -15.42 9.24
N ASP A 140 11.35 -15.42 10.20
CA ASP A 140 9.96 -15.85 9.99
C ASP A 140 9.10 -14.65 9.53
N VAL A 141 8.89 -14.54 8.22
CA VAL A 141 8.20 -13.39 7.57
C VAL A 141 8.82 -12.06 8.03
N PRO A 142 10.09 -11.75 7.61
CA PRO A 142 10.69 -10.44 7.91
C PRO A 142 9.82 -9.34 7.29
N TRP A 143 9.27 -8.48 8.13
CA TRP A 143 8.28 -7.50 7.67
C TRP A 143 8.87 -6.10 7.45
N SER A 144 9.75 -5.66 8.35
CA SER A 144 10.41 -4.35 8.27
C SER A 144 11.80 -4.41 8.90
N LEU A 145 12.71 -3.56 8.44
CA LEU A 145 14.05 -3.43 8.98
C LEU A 145 14.45 -1.96 9.19
N THR A 146 15.32 -1.71 10.16
CA THR A 146 15.92 -0.38 10.39
C THR A 146 17.35 -0.53 10.90
N PHE A 147 18.20 0.44 10.57
CA PHE A 147 19.58 0.48 11.05
C PHE A 147 19.68 1.27 12.34
N LEU A 148 20.51 0.78 13.26
CA LEU A 148 20.96 1.55 14.42
C LEU A 148 22.28 2.26 14.12
N PRO A 149 22.63 3.33 14.86
CA PRO A 149 23.90 4.06 14.64
C PRO A 149 25.16 3.18 14.76
N ASP A 150 25.10 2.09 15.53
CA ASP A 150 26.17 1.11 15.69
C ASP A 150 26.20 0.03 14.59
N ARG A 151 25.42 0.23 13.52
CA ARG A 151 25.25 -0.66 12.36
C ARG A 151 24.53 -1.98 12.61
N ARG A 152 24.00 -2.24 13.80
CA ARG A 152 23.06 -3.33 14.01
C ARG A 152 21.79 -3.06 13.20
N ILE A 153 21.16 -4.14 12.75
CA ILE A 153 19.88 -4.07 12.04
C ILE A 153 18.80 -4.64 12.95
N LEU A 154 17.76 -3.88 13.21
CA LEU A 154 16.55 -4.41 13.81
C LEU A 154 15.64 -4.91 12.70
N VAL A 155 15.02 -6.07 12.92
CA VAL A 155 14.06 -6.65 11.96
C VAL A 155 12.84 -7.12 12.73
N THR A 156 11.66 -6.72 12.29
CA THR A 156 10.41 -7.31 12.78
C THR A 156 10.10 -8.57 12.02
N GLU A 157 9.72 -9.60 12.76
CA GLU A 157 9.06 -10.78 12.21
C GLU A 157 7.56 -10.68 12.49
N ARG A 158 6.74 -10.90 11.48
CA ARG A 158 5.27 -10.76 11.58
C ARG A 158 4.67 -11.56 12.76
N VAL A 159 5.29 -12.67 13.12
CA VAL A 159 4.89 -13.51 14.26
C VAL A 159 5.04 -12.84 15.64
N GLY A 160 5.50 -11.58 15.70
CA GLY A 160 5.56 -10.81 16.94
C GLY A 160 6.95 -10.71 17.58
N ARG A 161 8.01 -11.07 16.86
CA ARG A 161 9.39 -10.97 17.36
C ARG A 161 10.11 -9.78 16.74
N LEU A 162 10.85 -9.05 17.57
CA LEU A 162 11.83 -8.05 17.12
C LEU A 162 13.23 -8.69 17.20
N ARG A 163 13.90 -8.78 16.06
CA ARG A 163 15.19 -9.46 15.92
C ARG A 163 16.33 -8.46 15.72
N VAL A 164 17.53 -8.91 16.02
CA VAL A 164 18.77 -8.14 15.80
C VAL A 164 19.68 -8.92 14.86
N ILE A 165 20.22 -8.25 13.86
CA ILE A 165 21.34 -8.75 13.05
C ILE A 165 22.56 -7.91 13.42
N GLU A 166 23.62 -8.57 13.84
CA GLU A 166 24.89 -7.96 14.22
C GLU A 166 26.03 -8.66 13.50
N ASN A 167 26.91 -7.88 12.86
CA ASN A 167 28.07 -8.41 12.10
C ASN A 167 27.66 -9.50 11.07
N GLY A 168 26.53 -9.30 10.39
CA GLY A 168 26.00 -10.25 9.41
C GLY A 168 25.44 -11.55 10.00
N ARG A 169 25.14 -11.59 11.30
CA ARG A 169 24.58 -12.76 11.98
C ARG A 169 23.29 -12.41 12.70
N LEU A 170 22.27 -13.21 12.47
CA LEU A 170 21.02 -13.12 13.21
C LEU A 170 21.23 -13.58 14.65
N ASN A 171 20.97 -12.69 15.63
CA ASN A 171 20.99 -13.08 17.03
C ASN A 171 19.87 -14.14 17.28
N PRO A 172 20.16 -15.30 17.89
CA PRO A 172 19.14 -16.30 18.19
C PRO A 172 18.04 -15.77 19.13
N GLU A 173 18.41 -14.91 20.07
CA GLU A 173 17.46 -14.36 21.04
C GLU A 173 16.78 -13.11 20.49
N PRO A 174 15.44 -13.02 20.52
CA PRO A 174 14.72 -11.80 20.15
C PRO A 174 14.87 -10.72 21.22
N ILE A 175 14.66 -9.46 20.85
CA ILE A 175 14.53 -8.34 21.78
C ILE A 175 13.27 -8.56 22.62
N GLY A 176 13.41 -8.46 23.95
CA GLY A 176 12.30 -8.57 24.89
C GLY A 176 11.49 -7.28 25.00
N GLY A 177 10.36 -7.33 25.72
CA GLY A 177 9.49 -6.17 25.96
C GLY A 177 8.62 -5.75 24.77
N VAL A 178 8.61 -6.49 23.68
CA VAL A 178 7.72 -6.25 22.53
C VAL A 178 6.27 -6.51 22.95
N PRO A 179 5.32 -5.59 22.67
CA PRO A 179 3.92 -5.81 22.97
C PRO A 179 3.33 -7.03 22.25
N ARG A 180 2.35 -7.66 22.89
CA ARG A 180 1.61 -8.78 22.27
C ARG A 180 0.88 -8.30 21.00
N VAL A 181 0.91 -9.12 19.96
CA VAL A 181 0.22 -8.91 18.68
C VAL A 181 -0.75 -10.04 18.38
N VAL A 182 -1.74 -9.77 17.54
CA VAL A 182 -2.47 -10.82 16.84
C VAL A 182 -1.63 -11.27 15.66
N VAL A 183 -1.54 -12.60 15.45
CA VAL A 183 -0.87 -13.19 14.28
C VAL A 183 -1.89 -14.01 13.52
N ARG A 184 -2.49 -13.40 12.53
CA ARG A 184 -3.48 -14.03 11.63
C ARG A 184 -3.59 -13.23 10.35
N ASP A 185 -3.68 -13.87 9.21
CA ASP A 185 -3.77 -13.26 7.88
C ASP A 185 -2.65 -12.22 7.64
N GLU A 186 -2.98 -10.93 7.54
CA GLU A 186 -1.98 -9.84 7.40
C GLU A 186 -1.51 -9.28 8.75
N ALA A 187 -2.19 -9.63 9.85
CA ALA A 187 -1.90 -9.10 11.18
C ALA A 187 -0.58 -9.63 11.74
N GLY A 188 0.08 -8.82 12.55
CA GLY A 188 1.33 -9.18 13.22
C GLY A 188 2.08 -7.98 13.78
N LEU A 189 3.37 -8.16 14.04
CA LEU A 189 4.32 -7.08 14.27
C LEU A 189 4.78 -6.59 12.89
N MET A 190 4.64 -5.28 12.66
CA MET A 190 4.77 -4.72 11.32
C MET A 190 5.99 -3.80 11.21
N SER A 191 5.84 -2.48 11.08
CA SER A 191 7.00 -1.60 10.94
C SER A 191 7.87 -1.51 12.18
N VAL A 192 9.17 -1.34 11.95
CA VAL A 192 10.14 -0.88 12.95
C VAL A 192 10.95 0.26 12.38
N VAL A 193 11.06 1.36 13.13
CA VAL A 193 11.91 2.49 12.75
C VAL A 193 12.62 3.01 14.01
N ALA A 194 13.94 3.23 13.91
CA ALA A 194 14.71 3.89 14.96
C ALA A 194 14.45 5.40 14.90
N ASP A 195 14.40 6.06 16.05
CA ASP A 195 14.33 7.52 16.10
C ASP A 195 15.50 8.16 15.35
N PRO A 196 15.30 9.23 14.58
CA PRO A 196 16.42 9.97 13.97
C PRO A 196 17.48 10.41 14.97
N ASP A 197 17.13 10.64 16.23
CA ASP A 197 18.02 10.99 17.34
C ASP A 197 18.39 9.79 18.24
N PHE A 198 18.28 8.57 17.74
CA PHE A 198 18.50 7.33 18.51
C PHE A 198 19.83 7.31 19.27
N ALA A 199 20.87 7.97 18.77
CA ALA A 199 22.17 8.02 19.43
C ALA A 199 22.12 8.72 20.80
N HIS A 200 21.23 9.68 21.00
CA HIS A 200 21.06 10.41 22.25
C HIS A 200 19.87 9.85 23.07
N ASP A 201 18.77 9.51 22.42
CA ASP A 201 17.61 8.91 23.06
C ASP A 201 17.14 7.69 22.25
N PRO A 202 17.40 6.46 22.73
CA PRO A 202 17.30 5.23 21.91
C PRO A 202 15.85 4.75 21.70
N TRP A 203 14.97 5.63 21.25
CA TRP A 203 13.60 5.26 20.88
C TRP A 203 13.55 4.40 19.62
N VAL A 204 12.73 3.36 19.70
CA VAL A 204 12.31 2.53 18.58
C VAL A 204 10.80 2.59 18.48
N TYR A 205 10.31 2.83 17.30
CA TYR A 205 8.88 2.90 16.99
C TYR A 205 8.44 1.61 16.31
N LEU A 206 7.29 1.11 16.72
CA LEU A 206 6.68 -0.10 16.20
C LEU A 206 5.23 0.16 15.82
N THR A 207 4.81 -0.40 14.70
CA THR A 207 3.40 -0.62 14.41
C THR A 207 3.05 -2.08 14.59
N LEU A 208 1.86 -2.33 15.08
CA LEU A 208 1.41 -3.68 15.40
C LEU A 208 -0.11 -3.82 15.30
N SER A 209 -0.57 -5.05 15.12
CA SER A 209 -1.97 -5.42 15.23
C SER A 209 -2.34 -5.66 16.69
N ASP A 210 -2.87 -4.64 17.37
CA ASP A 210 -3.31 -4.74 18.76
C ASP A 210 -4.57 -5.60 18.86
N PRO A 211 -4.60 -6.65 19.70
CA PRO A 211 -5.78 -7.48 19.88
C PRO A 211 -6.91 -6.73 20.59
N GLY A 212 -8.12 -6.80 20.05
CA GLY A 212 -9.35 -6.41 20.70
C GLY A 212 -10.06 -7.59 21.37
N GLU A 213 -11.38 -7.47 21.55
CA GLU A 213 -12.23 -8.56 22.02
C GLU A 213 -12.69 -9.43 20.84
N GLY A 214 -12.78 -10.74 21.07
CA GLY A 214 -13.19 -11.68 20.03
C GLY A 214 -12.25 -11.66 18.81
N GLU A 215 -12.81 -11.51 17.61
CA GLU A 215 -12.07 -11.47 16.34
C GLU A 215 -11.78 -10.05 15.87
N THR A 216 -11.53 -9.11 16.78
CA THR A 216 -11.24 -7.71 16.46
C THR A 216 -9.77 -7.38 16.65
N ALA A 217 -9.24 -6.49 15.84
CA ALA A 217 -7.89 -5.97 15.95
C ALA A 217 -7.78 -4.58 15.30
N MET A 218 -6.75 -3.81 15.69
CA MET A 218 -6.51 -2.49 15.10
C MET A 218 -5.02 -2.20 15.02
N THR A 219 -4.62 -1.39 14.05
CA THR A 219 -3.27 -0.82 13.97
C THR A 219 -3.02 0.09 15.17
N LYS A 220 -1.94 -0.18 15.88
CA LYS A 220 -1.46 0.60 17.03
C LYS A 220 -0.02 1.00 16.79
N VAL A 221 0.33 2.21 17.20
CA VAL A 221 1.72 2.70 17.16
C VAL A 221 2.21 2.85 18.59
N VAL A 222 3.36 2.24 18.85
CA VAL A 222 4.06 2.35 20.15
C VAL A 222 5.50 2.80 19.91
N ARG A 223 6.11 3.38 20.93
CA ARG A 223 7.56 3.56 21.01
C ARG A 223 8.10 2.99 22.33
N GLY A 224 9.33 2.50 22.30
CA GLY A 224 10.03 2.02 23.49
C GLY A 224 11.51 2.33 23.38
N ARG A 225 12.21 2.49 24.51
CA ARG A 225 13.65 2.66 24.53
C ARG A 225 14.33 1.30 24.45
N LEU A 226 15.26 1.15 23.51
CA LEU A 226 16.06 -0.05 23.37
C LEU A 226 17.27 0.02 24.29
N ARG A 227 17.26 -0.82 25.37
CA ARG A 227 18.35 -0.92 26.33
C ARG A 227 18.59 -2.40 26.67
N ASP A 228 19.84 -2.82 26.65
CA ASP A 228 20.28 -4.18 27.06
C ASP A 228 19.42 -5.32 26.45
N GLY A 229 19.08 -5.22 25.17
CA GLY A 229 18.28 -6.22 24.47
C GLY A 229 16.78 -6.22 24.85
N GLN A 230 16.29 -5.15 25.48
CA GLN A 230 14.89 -4.99 25.89
C GLN A 230 14.32 -3.67 25.40
N LEU A 231 13.04 -3.67 25.05
CA LEU A 231 12.24 -2.46 24.91
C LEU A 231 11.68 -2.08 26.28
N THR A 232 12.12 -0.95 26.80
CA THR A 232 11.67 -0.37 28.06
C THR A 232 10.91 0.94 27.85
N ASP A 233 10.32 1.51 28.88
CA ASP A 233 9.61 2.81 28.84
C ASP A 233 8.55 2.86 27.72
N LEU A 234 7.85 1.74 27.48
CA LEU A 234 6.86 1.64 26.41
C LEU A 234 5.77 2.68 26.51
N GLN A 235 5.54 3.39 25.42
CA GLN A 235 4.49 4.41 25.27
C GLN A 235 3.63 4.10 24.05
N THR A 236 2.32 4.10 24.23
CA THR A 236 1.37 4.10 23.10
C THR A 236 1.24 5.53 22.59
N ILE A 237 1.61 5.77 21.35
CA ILE A 237 1.54 7.11 20.72
C ILE A 237 0.37 7.24 19.74
N PHE A 238 -0.22 6.11 19.34
CA PHE A 238 -1.48 6.08 18.61
C PHE A 238 -2.26 4.79 18.94
N SER A 239 -3.53 4.97 19.30
CA SER A 239 -4.52 3.88 19.41
C SER A 239 -5.93 4.48 19.40
N ILE A 240 -6.93 3.63 19.24
CA ILE A 240 -8.34 3.97 19.47
C ILE A 240 -8.91 3.08 20.59
N PRO A 241 -10.06 3.43 21.17
CA PRO A 241 -10.74 2.57 22.15
C PRO A 241 -11.04 1.18 21.57
N ARG A 242 -10.78 0.12 22.36
CA ARG A 242 -10.87 -1.28 21.89
C ARG A 242 -12.26 -1.68 21.43
N GLU A 243 -13.29 -1.11 22.01
CA GLU A 243 -14.69 -1.32 21.62
C GLU A 243 -15.02 -0.82 20.21
N ARG A 244 -14.11 -0.04 19.61
CA ARG A 244 -14.20 0.46 18.23
C ARG A 244 -13.32 -0.32 17.25
N TYR A 245 -12.65 -1.40 17.68
CA TYR A 245 -11.83 -2.21 16.80
C TYR A 245 -12.69 -2.96 15.79
N PRO A 246 -12.38 -2.88 14.50
CA PRO A 246 -13.11 -3.63 13.48
C PRO A 246 -12.76 -5.12 13.57
N LYS A 247 -13.68 -5.95 13.10
CA LYS A 247 -13.44 -7.38 12.91
C LYS A 247 -12.48 -7.63 11.74
N GLY A 248 -11.88 -8.82 11.75
CA GLY A 248 -10.99 -9.30 10.71
C GLY A 248 -9.53 -8.87 10.89
N TYR A 249 -8.64 -9.43 10.07
CA TYR A 249 -7.19 -9.36 10.25
C TYR A 249 -6.45 -8.97 8.97
N VAL A 250 -7.08 -8.14 8.13
CA VAL A 250 -6.52 -7.65 6.86
C VAL A 250 -6.52 -6.13 6.79
N LEU A 251 -5.80 -5.56 5.83
CA LEU A 251 -5.73 -4.13 5.50
C LEU A 251 -5.31 -3.25 6.70
N PHE A 252 -4.18 -3.56 7.31
CA PHE A 252 -3.67 -2.80 8.48
C PHE A 252 -2.95 -1.51 8.10
N GLY A 253 -2.44 -1.38 6.86
CA GLY A 253 -1.48 -0.33 6.50
C GLY A 253 -0.18 -0.52 7.26
N SER A 254 0.17 0.43 8.15
CA SER A 254 1.18 0.31 9.22
C SER A 254 2.58 0.86 8.94
N ARG A 255 2.85 1.49 7.80
CA ARG A 255 4.18 2.10 7.56
C ARG A 255 4.40 3.37 8.37
N ILE A 256 5.67 3.66 8.66
CA ILE A 256 6.13 4.84 9.39
C ILE A 256 7.20 5.55 8.58
N ALA A 257 7.09 6.89 8.50
CA ALA A 257 8.12 7.77 7.94
C ALA A 257 8.30 9.00 8.84
N PHE A 258 9.55 9.42 9.04
CA PHE A 258 9.89 10.65 9.78
C PHE A 258 10.15 11.83 8.85
N GLN A 259 9.67 13.00 9.26
CA GLN A 259 10.01 14.28 8.62
C GLN A 259 10.20 15.35 9.71
N GLY A 260 11.43 15.68 10.02
CA GLY A 260 11.75 16.61 11.10
C GLY A 260 11.19 16.13 12.44
N GLU A 261 10.33 16.93 13.07
CA GLU A 261 9.67 16.59 14.35
C GLU A 261 8.38 15.76 14.18
N TYR A 262 8.00 15.46 12.94
CA TYR A 262 6.76 14.73 12.65
C TYR A 262 7.03 13.26 12.32
N LEU A 263 6.09 12.45 12.76
CA LEU A 263 5.95 11.04 12.41
C LEU A 263 4.68 10.88 11.58
N PHE A 264 4.85 10.41 10.34
CA PHE A 264 3.74 9.96 9.50
C PHE A 264 3.59 8.45 9.65
N PHE A 265 2.35 7.99 9.67
CA PHE A 265 2.05 6.56 9.64
C PHE A 265 0.74 6.29 8.91
N SER A 266 0.62 5.08 8.41
CA SER A 266 -0.55 4.65 7.67
C SER A 266 -1.44 3.72 8.48
N VAL A 267 -2.75 3.85 8.28
CA VAL A 267 -3.77 2.91 8.76
C VAL A 267 -4.62 2.50 7.58
N GLY A 268 -4.69 1.23 7.28
CA GLY A 268 -5.52 0.71 6.22
C GLY A 268 -7.02 0.76 6.54
N GLU A 269 -7.85 0.54 5.53
CA GLU A 269 -9.31 0.67 5.66
C GLU A 269 -9.91 -0.34 6.65
N ARG A 270 -9.28 -1.51 6.85
CA ARG A 270 -9.74 -2.57 7.74
C ARG A 270 -11.10 -3.18 7.34
N GLY A 271 -11.58 -2.92 6.11
CA GLY A 271 -12.92 -3.27 5.65
C GLY A 271 -12.91 -4.40 4.64
N MET A 272 -13.20 -5.63 5.07
CA MET A 272 -13.55 -6.78 4.22
C MET A 272 -14.94 -7.33 4.55
N GLU A 273 -15.60 -6.84 5.60
CA GLU A 273 -16.96 -7.24 5.97
C GLU A 273 -17.98 -6.27 5.39
N GLU A 274 -19.19 -6.80 5.14
CA GLU A 274 -20.35 -6.00 4.72
C GLU A 274 -20.57 -4.80 5.68
N GLY A 275 -20.68 -3.59 5.13
CA GLY A 275 -20.87 -2.35 5.90
C GLY A 275 -19.58 -1.70 6.42
N THR A 276 -18.39 -2.28 6.21
CA THR A 276 -17.11 -1.66 6.58
C THR A 276 -16.41 -0.98 5.41
N THR A 277 -16.78 -1.29 4.19
CA THR A 277 -16.27 -0.60 2.99
C THR A 277 -16.70 0.87 2.98
N GLY A 278 -15.76 1.77 2.68
CA GLY A 278 -16.03 3.22 2.65
C GLY A 278 -15.58 3.96 3.91
N GLN A 279 -14.99 3.29 4.88
CA GLN A 279 -14.39 3.95 6.05
C GLN A 279 -13.27 4.92 5.64
N ALA A 280 -12.61 4.66 4.51
CA ALA A 280 -11.59 5.54 3.96
C ALA A 280 -12.12 6.97 3.66
N GLN A 281 -13.40 7.13 3.33
CA GLN A 281 -14.05 8.43 3.10
C GLN A 281 -14.60 9.08 4.39
N ASN A 282 -14.70 8.34 5.49
CA ASN A 282 -15.25 8.84 6.75
C ASN A 282 -14.15 9.48 7.62
N LEU A 283 -14.15 10.79 7.74
CA LEU A 283 -13.14 11.51 8.55
C LEU A 283 -13.30 11.30 10.07
N ALA A 284 -14.40 10.73 10.56
CA ALA A 284 -14.60 10.47 11.99
C ALA A 284 -13.86 9.21 12.50
N VAL A 285 -13.24 8.45 11.60
CA VAL A 285 -12.49 7.23 11.92
C VAL A 285 -11.08 7.28 11.36
N PRO A 286 -10.11 6.57 11.96
CA PRO A 286 -8.72 6.59 11.50
C PRO A 286 -8.45 5.66 10.31
N ASN A 287 -9.43 4.85 9.90
CA ASN A 287 -9.29 3.80 8.89
C ASN A 287 -9.18 4.38 7.48
N GLY A 288 -8.26 3.85 6.65
CA GLY A 288 -8.04 4.31 5.28
C GLY A 288 -7.41 5.71 5.22
N LYS A 289 -6.38 5.96 6.03
CA LYS A 289 -5.78 7.28 6.22
C LYS A 289 -4.26 7.21 6.31
N ILE A 290 -3.64 8.32 5.93
CA ILE A 290 -2.30 8.69 6.35
C ILE A 290 -2.45 9.69 7.51
N HIS A 291 -1.75 9.42 8.60
CA HIS A 291 -1.78 10.22 9.82
C HIS A 291 -0.46 10.97 10.02
N ARG A 292 -0.52 12.13 10.69
CA ARG A 292 0.66 12.88 11.15
C ARG A 292 0.52 13.22 12.62
N ILE A 293 1.54 12.91 13.40
CA ILE A 293 1.68 13.23 14.82
C ILE A 293 3.11 13.72 15.10
N PHE A 294 3.34 14.31 16.26
CA PHE A 294 4.70 14.46 16.79
C PHE A 294 5.27 13.10 17.25
N HIS A 295 6.59 12.99 17.41
CA HIS A 295 7.27 11.76 17.87
C HIS A 295 6.73 11.21 19.18
N ASP A 296 6.13 12.06 20.04
CA ASP A 296 5.55 11.68 21.32
C ASP A 296 4.05 11.40 21.29
N GLY A 297 3.42 11.44 20.11
CA GLY A 297 2.00 11.18 19.91
C GLY A 297 1.08 12.41 20.01
N ARG A 298 1.60 13.59 20.36
CA ARG A 298 0.81 14.83 20.33
C ARG A 298 0.36 15.15 18.91
N ILE A 299 -0.80 15.79 18.79
CA ILE A 299 -1.36 16.17 17.49
C ILE A 299 -0.80 17.54 17.07
N PRO A 300 -0.21 17.68 15.87
CA PRO A 300 0.19 18.97 15.33
C PRO A 300 -1.01 19.89 15.12
N PRO A 301 -0.93 21.17 15.59
CA PRO A 301 -2.07 22.10 15.52
C PRO A 301 -2.41 22.53 14.08
N ASP A 302 -1.51 22.30 13.14
CA ASP A 302 -1.67 22.60 11.73
C ASP A 302 -2.12 21.39 10.88
N ASN A 303 -2.55 20.28 11.50
CA ASN A 303 -3.15 19.17 10.76
C ASN A 303 -4.42 19.63 10.02
N PRO A 304 -4.70 19.12 8.81
CA PRO A 304 -5.74 19.68 7.94
C PRO A 304 -7.16 19.58 8.51
N PHE A 305 -7.41 18.66 9.44
CA PHE A 305 -8.74 18.41 10.00
C PHE A 305 -8.82 18.60 11.51
N VAL A 306 -7.79 19.19 12.15
CA VAL A 306 -7.71 19.33 13.62
C VAL A 306 -8.87 20.16 14.18
N ASP A 307 -9.27 21.21 13.48
CA ASP A 307 -10.38 22.10 13.88
C ASP A 307 -11.74 21.67 13.32
N ARG A 308 -11.81 20.58 12.56
CA ARG A 308 -13.06 20.10 11.97
C ARG A 308 -13.84 19.26 12.99
N PRO A 309 -15.04 19.69 13.44
CA PRO A 309 -15.84 18.95 14.40
C PRO A 309 -16.13 17.52 13.92
N GLY A 310 -15.85 16.54 14.77
CA GLY A 310 -16.09 15.12 14.50
C GLY A 310 -15.05 14.44 13.61
N ALA A 311 -14.08 15.16 13.08
CA ALA A 311 -12.98 14.54 12.33
C ALA A 311 -11.88 14.02 13.28
N PHE A 312 -11.18 12.96 12.86
CA PHE A 312 -10.06 12.42 13.60
C PHE A 312 -8.83 13.35 13.44
N PRO A 313 -8.29 13.92 14.53
CA PRO A 313 -7.40 15.09 14.43
C PRO A 313 -6.01 14.80 13.88
N SER A 314 -5.57 13.53 13.87
CA SER A 314 -4.27 13.14 13.32
C SER A 314 -4.30 12.91 11.81
N ILE A 315 -5.44 12.97 11.13
CA ILE A 315 -5.54 12.73 9.69
C ILE A 315 -4.72 13.77 8.92
N TRP A 316 -3.82 13.30 8.07
CA TRP A 316 -3.08 14.10 7.09
C TRP A 316 -3.70 14.04 5.69
N ALA A 317 -4.02 12.80 5.24
CA ALA A 317 -4.69 12.51 3.97
C ALA A 317 -5.65 11.32 4.15
N TYR A 318 -6.61 11.15 3.25
CA TYR A 318 -7.65 10.13 3.39
C TYR A 318 -8.05 9.52 2.05
N GLY A 319 -8.87 8.49 2.09
CA GLY A 319 -9.32 7.82 0.87
C GLY A 319 -8.32 6.81 0.33
N VAL A 320 -7.44 6.26 1.18
CA VAL A 320 -6.51 5.18 0.85
C VAL A 320 -7.04 3.83 1.33
N ARG A 321 -6.73 2.75 0.62
CA ARG A 321 -7.22 1.41 0.95
C ARG A 321 -6.32 0.66 1.93
N ASN A 322 -5.10 0.34 1.52
CA ASN A 322 -4.14 -0.44 2.32
C ASN A 322 -2.70 0.00 2.02
N PRO A 323 -2.27 1.14 2.57
CA PRO A 323 -0.93 1.66 2.36
C PRO A 323 0.15 0.71 2.87
N GLN A 324 1.07 0.30 2.00
CA GLN A 324 2.13 -0.66 2.30
C GLN A 324 3.54 -0.10 2.17
N GLY A 325 3.70 1.08 1.60
CA GLY A 325 4.94 1.84 1.54
C GLY A 325 4.72 3.28 1.95
N LEU A 326 5.71 3.92 2.55
CA LEU A 326 5.67 5.33 2.95
C LEU A 326 7.09 5.90 3.02
N ALA A 327 7.39 6.89 2.18
CA ALA A 327 8.72 7.50 2.14
C ALA A 327 8.66 9.02 1.96
N ILE A 328 9.67 9.70 2.48
CA ILE A 328 9.88 11.13 2.27
C ILE A 328 10.92 11.31 1.17
N ASP A 329 10.61 12.11 0.16
CA ASP A 329 11.58 12.50 -0.87
C ASP A 329 12.67 13.40 -0.24
N PRO A 330 13.92 12.99 -0.25
CA PRO A 330 15.01 13.74 0.41
C PRO A 330 15.32 15.08 -0.27
N ARG A 331 14.82 15.31 -1.49
CA ARG A 331 15.08 16.54 -2.26
C ARG A 331 14.19 17.70 -1.83
N ASN A 332 12.95 17.42 -1.45
CA ASN A 332 11.92 18.45 -1.24
C ASN A 332 11.05 18.20 0.00
N GLY A 333 11.17 17.04 0.64
CA GLY A 333 10.38 16.67 1.82
C GLY A 333 8.97 16.20 1.49
N GLU A 334 8.63 15.91 0.24
CA GLU A 334 7.33 15.41 -0.15
C GLU A 334 7.11 13.96 0.28
N LEU A 335 5.88 13.66 0.67
CA LEU A 335 5.50 12.33 1.15
C LEU A 335 4.92 11.51 -0.01
N TRP A 336 5.44 10.30 -0.16
CA TRP A 336 5.03 9.33 -1.16
C TRP A 336 4.53 8.06 -0.48
N GLU A 337 3.59 7.39 -1.13
CA GLU A 337 2.92 6.22 -0.59
C GLU A 337 2.63 5.21 -1.69
N THR A 338 2.67 3.92 -1.36
CA THR A 338 2.12 2.84 -2.18
C THR A 338 1.04 2.09 -1.44
N GLU A 339 -0.05 1.74 -2.16
CA GLU A 339 -1.15 0.98 -1.59
C GLU A 339 -1.62 -0.18 -2.45
N HIS A 340 -2.16 -1.19 -1.79
CA HIS A 340 -2.84 -2.29 -2.47
C HIS A 340 -4.24 -1.88 -2.94
N GLY A 341 -4.49 -2.04 -4.22
CA GLY A 341 -5.85 -2.23 -4.73
C GLY A 341 -6.41 -3.59 -4.31
N PRO A 342 -7.64 -3.93 -4.72
CA PRO A 342 -8.15 -5.30 -4.53
C PRO A 342 -7.56 -6.24 -5.60
N ARG A 343 -8.27 -6.49 -6.67
CA ARG A 343 -7.80 -7.28 -7.82
C ARG A 343 -7.49 -6.31 -8.96
N GLY A 344 -6.23 -5.84 -9.02
CA GLY A 344 -5.80 -4.67 -9.79
C GLY A 344 -5.98 -3.35 -9.02
N GLY A 345 -5.40 -2.27 -9.56
CA GLY A 345 -5.49 -0.93 -8.99
C GLY A 345 -4.60 -0.70 -7.77
N ASP A 346 -3.44 -1.37 -7.67
CA ASP A 346 -2.37 -0.94 -6.79
C ASP A 346 -1.86 0.43 -7.24
N GLU A 347 -1.41 1.28 -6.33
CA GLU A 347 -1.09 2.66 -6.62
C GLU A 347 0.26 3.10 -6.04
N LEU A 348 0.91 4.04 -6.73
CA LEU A 348 1.92 4.94 -6.18
C LEU A 348 1.32 6.33 -6.12
N ASN A 349 1.25 6.92 -4.95
CA ASN A 349 0.64 8.20 -4.69
C ASN A 349 1.64 9.24 -4.17
N HIS A 350 1.51 10.49 -4.64
CA HIS A 350 2.15 11.66 -4.04
C HIS A 350 1.19 12.24 -2.99
N ILE A 351 1.51 12.09 -1.71
CA ILE A 351 0.60 12.40 -0.60
C ILE A 351 0.67 13.87 -0.19
N GLN A 352 -0.43 14.57 -0.39
CA GLN A 352 -0.57 15.99 -0.07
C GLN A 352 -1.53 16.23 1.11
N ARG A 353 -1.28 17.30 1.84
CA ARG A 353 -2.06 17.72 3.00
C ARG A 353 -3.55 17.88 2.69
N GLY A 354 -4.41 17.14 3.38
CA GLY A 354 -5.88 17.25 3.31
C GLY A 354 -6.51 16.65 2.07
N ARG A 355 -5.76 15.96 1.20
CA ARG A 355 -6.25 15.41 -0.05
C ARG A 355 -6.92 14.06 0.12
N ASN A 356 -7.82 13.75 -0.82
CA ASN A 356 -8.60 12.52 -0.91
C ASN A 356 -8.09 11.66 -2.08
N TYR A 357 -7.67 10.44 -1.79
CA TYR A 357 -7.13 9.48 -2.79
C TYR A 357 -8.19 8.53 -3.34
N GLY A 358 -9.45 8.73 -2.97
CA GLY A 358 -10.62 8.28 -3.71
C GLY A 358 -11.17 6.91 -3.35
N TRP A 359 -10.42 6.02 -2.71
CA TRP A 359 -10.95 4.71 -2.34
C TRP A 359 -12.20 4.81 -1.44
N PRO A 360 -13.28 4.01 -1.68
CA PRO A 360 -13.56 3.10 -2.80
C PRO A 360 -14.38 3.77 -3.93
N VAL A 361 -14.52 5.09 -3.94
CA VAL A 361 -15.37 5.84 -4.91
C VAL A 361 -14.78 5.78 -6.32
N ILE A 362 -13.45 5.79 -6.42
CA ILE A 362 -12.68 5.56 -7.64
C ILE A 362 -11.67 4.43 -7.41
N THR A 363 -11.42 3.62 -8.44
CA THR A 363 -10.37 2.60 -8.48
C THR A 363 -10.17 2.06 -9.88
N TYR A 364 -8.99 1.51 -10.14
CA TYR A 364 -8.64 0.78 -11.37
C TYR A 364 -8.79 -0.75 -11.22
N GLY A 365 -9.26 -1.23 -10.07
CA GLY A 365 -9.41 -2.64 -9.75
C GLY A 365 -10.86 -3.12 -9.67
N MET A 366 -11.01 -4.41 -9.43
CA MET A 366 -12.29 -5.10 -9.20
C MET A 366 -12.21 -5.92 -7.90
N ASN A 367 -13.34 -6.37 -7.37
CA ASN A 367 -13.38 -7.27 -6.22
C ASN A 367 -12.77 -8.64 -6.54
N TYR A 368 -12.34 -9.39 -5.52
CA TYR A 368 -11.75 -10.72 -5.68
C TYR A 368 -12.71 -11.76 -6.29
N ASP A 369 -14.01 -11.57 -6.12
CA ASP A 369 -15.08 -12.40 -6.71
C ASP A 369 -15.43 -12.04 -8.16
N GLY A 370 -14.73 -11.05 -8.74
CA GLY A 370 -14.95 -10.56 -10.10
C GLY A 370 -16.05 -9.51 -10.22
N THR A 371 -16.68 -9.10 -9.11
CA THR A 371 -17.65 -8.00 -9.15
C THR A 371 -16.95 -6.63 -9.20
N PRO A 372 -17.56 -5.60 -9.81
CA PRO A 372 -17.00 -4.25 -9.81
C PRO A 372 -16.92 -3.63 -8.42
N VAL A 373 -15.90 -2.77 -8.18
CA VAL A 373 -15.82 -1.91 -6.99
C VAL A 373 -16.44 -0.54 -7.28
N ALA A 374 -16.00 0.13 -8.34
CA ALA A 374 -16.41 1.47 -8.68
C ALA A 374 -16.72 1.63 -10.17
N ALA A 375 -17.61 2.57 -10.48
CA ALA A 375 -17.95 2.92 -11.86
C ALA A 375 -16.91 3.86 -12.52
N LYS A 376 -15.97 4.37 -11.74
CA LYS A 376 -15.05 5.43 -12.19
C LYS A 376 -13.64 5.17 -11.70
N THR A 377 -12.68 5.61 -12.50
CA THR A 377 -11.26 5.68 -12.14
C THR A 377 -10.84 7.07 -11.65
N HIS A 378 -11.68 8.09 -11.88
CA HIS A 378 -11.43 9.48 -11.47
C HIS A 378 -12.72 10.20 -11.08
N ALA A 379 -12.63 11.14 -10.16
CA ALA A 379 -13.73 12.01 -9.77
C ALA A 379 -13.20 13.38 -9.30
N PRO A 380 -14.01 14.46 -9.41
CA PRO A 380 -13.61 15.78 -8.91
C PRO A 380 -13.28 15.75 -7.40
N GLY A 381 -12.17 16.37 -7.02
CA GLY A 381 -11.71 16.45 -5.63
C GLY A 381 -11.05 15.16 -5.10
N MET A 382 -10.76 14.21 -5.99
CA MET A 382 -10.01 13.00 -5.70
C MET A 382 -8.73 12.98 -6.53
N GLU A 383 -7.62 12.71 -5.86
CA GLU A 383 -6.29 12.66 -6.48
C GLU A 383 -6.15 11.41 -7.34
N GLN A 384 -5.29 11.50 -8.35
CA GLN A 384 -4.97 10.37 -9.22
C GLN A 384 -3.60 9.81 -8.87
N PRO A 385 -3.41 8.50 -8.94
CA PRO A 385 -2.10 7.91 -8.70
C PRO A 385 -1.09 8.32 -9.77
N MET A 386 0.16 8.43 -9.37
CA MET A 386 1.30 8.63 -10.27
C MET A 386 1.58 7.38 -11.10
N ILE A 387 1.33 6.21 -10.53
CA ILE A 387 1.34 4.91 -11.18
C ILE A 387 0.15 4.12 -10.66
N ASN A 388 -0.56 3.42 -11.54
CA ASN A 388 -1.42 2.32 -11.15
C ASN A 388 -0.91 1.01 -11.77
N TRP A 389 -1.11 -0.11 -11.06
CA TRP A 389 -0.81 -1.44 -11.55
C TRP A 389 -2.10 -2.26 -11.63
N THR A 390 -2.43 -2.63 -12.85
CA THR A 390 -3.51 -3.57 -13.16
C THR A 390 -2.98 -4.56 -14.18
N PRO A 391 -2.78 -5.83 -13.77
CA PRO A 391 -3.17 -6.42 -12.48
C PRO A 391 -2.36 -5.92 -11.30
N SER A 392 -2.85 -6.20 -10.08
CA SER A 392 -2.13 -5.93 -8.84
C SER A 392 -0.82 -6.70 -8.78
N ILE A 393 0.26 -6.01 -8.44
CA ILE A 393 1.56 -6.61 -8.13
C ILE A 393 1.75 -6.82 -6.62
N ALA A 394 0.78 -6.36 -5.83
CA ALA A 394 0.83 -6.21 -4.38
C ALA A 394 2.07 -5.40 -3.96
N VAL A 395 2.05 -4.10 -4.31
CA VAL A 395 3.12 -3.15 -3.96
C VAL A 395 3.39 -3.15 -2.46
N SER A 396 4.64 -2.93 -2.07
CA SER A 396 5.04 -2.93 -0.66
C SER A 396 5.82 -1.67 -0.30
N GLU A 397 6.88 -1.77 0.51
CA GLU A 397 7.69 -0.63 0.91
C GLU A 397 8.28 0.10 -0.28
N ILE A 398 8.48 1.40 -0.05
CA ILE A 398 9.20 2.30 -0.95
C ILE A 398 10.34 3.00 -0.22
N GLU A 399 11.43 3.26 -0.94
CA GLU A 399 12.60 3.94 -0.39
C GLU A 399 13.23 4.83 -1.46
N PHE A 400 13.43 6.12 -1.14
CA PHE A 400 14.30 6.97 -1.94
C PHE A 400 15.76 6.66 -1.61
N TYR A 401 16.52 6.19 -2.59
CA TYR A 401 17.91 5.87 -2.35
C TYR A 401 18.76 7.11 -2.07
N THR A 402 19.36 7.14 -0.90
CA THR A 402 20.18 8.28 -0.43
C THR A 402 21.67 7.96 -0.35
N GLY A 403 22.06 6.72 -0.62
CA GLY A 403 23.45 6.27 -0.58
C GLY A 403 24.32 6.87 -1.69
N ASP A 404 25.61 6.60 -1.61
CA ASP A 404 26.63 7.06 -2.54
C ASP A 404 27.23 5.92 -3.42
N ARG A 405 26.96 4.66 -3.06
CA ARG A 405 27.52 3.49 -3.75
C ARG A 405 26.95 3.26 -5.14
N PHE A 406 25.72 3.75 -5.38
CA PHE A 406 25.05 3.70 -6.68
C PHE A 406 24.70 5.13 -7.14
N PRO A 407 25.68 5.92 -7.60
CA PRO A 407 25.51 7.37 -7.81
C PRO A 407 24.41 7.72 -8.84
N ARG A 408 24.17 6.88 -9.87
CA ARG A 408 23.10 7.11 -10.85
C ARG A 408 21.71 6.70 -10.34
N TRP A 409 21.62 5.99 -9.22
CA TRP A 409 20.38 5.68 -8.53
C TRP A 409 20.02 6.69 -7.43
N ARG A 410 20.91 7.63 -7.12
CA ARG A 410 20.67 8.61 -6.07
C ARG A 410 19.37 9.38 -6.32
N ASN A 411 18.53 9.48 -5.28
CA ASN A 411 17.19 10.05 -5.29
C ASN A 411 16.17 9.36 -6.23
N ASN A 412 16.50 8.18 -6.76
CA ASN A 412 15.46 7.37 -7.39
C ASN A 412 14.64 6.67 -6.31
N LEU A 413 13.36 6.42 -6.61
CA LEU A 413 12.46 5.68 -5.75
C LEU A 413 12.56 4.19 -6.08
N PHE A 414 12.80 3.36 -5.07
CA PHE A 414 12.70 1.91 -5.18
C PHE A 414 11.38 1.42 -4.61
N ILE A 415 10.77 0.44 -5.27
CA ILE A 415 9.45 -0.10 -4.92
C ILE A 415 9.57 -1.62 -4.86
N GLY A 416 9.09 -2.20 -3.76
CA GLY A 416 8.93 -3.65 -3.61
C GLY A 416 7.56 -4.14 -4.06
N SER A 417 7.46 -5.41 -4.40
CA SER A 417 6.19 -6.08 -4.58
C SER A 417 6.15 -7.46 -3.97
N LEU A 418 4.97 -7.87 -3.53
CA LEU A 418 4.75 -9.14 -2.84
C LEU A 418 4.29 -10.23 -3.80
N ALA A 419 3.23 -9.97 -4.58
CA ALA A 419 2.62 -10.99 -5.44
C ALA A 419 3.51 -11.35 -6.61
N GLN A 420 4.08 -10.38 -7.29
CA GLN A 420 4.97 -10.58 -8.42
C GLN A 420 6.46 -10.63 -8.03
N GLN A 421 6.79 -10.51 -6.75
CA GLN A 421 8.16 -10.61 -6.24
C GLN A 421 9.15 -9.70 -6.98
N LYS A 422 8.68 -8.49 -7.38
CA LYS A 422 9.46 -7.52 -8.15
C LYS A 422 10.16 -6.53 -7.23
N PHE A 423 11.33 -6.09 -7.66
CA PHE A 423 12.05 -4.95 -7.13
C PHE A 423 12.23 -3.95 -8.26
N LEU A 424 11.59 -2.80 -8.14
CA LEU A 424 11.47 -1.80 -9.20
C LEU A 424 12.25 -0.55 -8.83
N ARG A 425 12.81 0.12 -9.85
CA ARG A 425 13.35 1.47 -9.77
C ARG A 425 12.47 2.43 -10.55
N VAL A 426 12.16 3.56 -9.94
CA VAL A 426 11.33 4.61 -10.53
C VAL A 426 12.08 5.93 -10.46
N VAL A 427 12.14 6.64 -11.57
CA VAL A 427 12.73 8.00 -11.65
C VAL A 427 11.59 9.00 -11.65
N ILE A 428 11.64 9.91 -10.69
CA ILE A 428 10.66 10.98 -10.49
C ILE A 428 11.33 12.31 -10.81
N ASP A 429 10.70 13.10 -11.70
CA ASP A 429 11.07 14.46 -12.04
C ASP A 429 9.89 15.40 -11.77
N GLY A 430 10.04 16.22 -10.72
CA GLY A 430 8.92 17.00 -10.18
C GLY A 430 7.78 16.09 -9.73
N ASP A 431 6.62 16.28 -10.31
CA ASP A 431 5.38 15.54 -10.06
C ASP A 431 5.12 14.42 -11.10
N ARG A 432 6.13 13.96 -11.84
CA ARG A 432 5.97 12.97 -12.90
C ARG A 432 6.94 11.82 -12.75
N VAL A 433 6.43 10.62 -13.04
CA VAL A 433 7.25 9.44 -13.26
C VAL A 433 7.77 9.49 -14.70
N VAL A 434 9.09 9.60 -14.85
CA VAL A 434 9.75 9.73 -16.17
C VAL A 434 10.40 8.43 -16.64
N HIS A 435 10.69 7.49 -15.71
CA HIS A 435 11.27 6.20 -16.07
C HIS A 435 10.91 5.12 -15.03
N ARG A 436 10.84 3.86 -15.49
CA ARG A 436 10.62 2.67 -14.65
C ARG A 436 11.51 1.54 -15.15
N GLU A 437 12.15 0.85 -14.22
CA GLU A 437 13.01 -0.30 -14.50
C GLU A 437 12.71 -1.43 -13.51
N GLU A 438 12.68 -2.66 -13.98
CA GLU A 438 12.67 -3.85 -13.13
C GLU A 438 14.11 -4.26 -12.84
N ILE A 439 14.55 -4.19 -11.58
CA ILE A 439 15.91 -4.54 -11.17
C ILE A 439 16.04 -6.06 -11.04
N PHE A 440 15.07 -6.72 -10.40
CA PHE A 440 14.95 -8.18 -10.36
C PHE A 440 13.53 -8.63 -10.06
N HIS A 441 13.26 -9.91 -10.31
CA HIS A 441 12.02 -10.57 -9.89
C HIS A 441 12.25 -12.03 -9.47
N GLY A 442 11.32 -12.55 -8.64
CA GLY A 442 11.24 -13.97 -8.30
C GLY A 442 12.22 -14.42 -7.21
N LEU A 443 12.84 -13.49 -6.47
CA LEU A 443 13.77 -13.82 -5.37
C LEU A 443 13.09 -13.97 -4.01
N GLY A 444 11.79 -13.66 -3.94
CA GLY A 444 10.95 -13.62 -2.77
C GLY A 444 10.06 -12.37 -2.77
N ARG A 445 9.09 -12.36 -1.89
CA ARG A 445 8.21 -11.21 -1.67
C ARG A 445 9.03 -10.09 -1.01
N VAL A 446 9.20 -8.97 -1.71
CA VAL A 446 9.95 -7.82 -1.19
C VAL A 446 9.09 -7.13 -0.13
N ARG A 447 9.45 -7.25 1.15
CA ARG A 447 8.70 -6.69 2.27
C ARG A 447 9.15 -5.31 2.68
N ASP A 448 10.47 -5.08 2.67
CA ASP A 448 11.06 -3.80 3.09
C ASP A 448 12.33 -3.51 2.31
N ILE A 449 12.64 -2.23 2.18
CA ILE A 449 13.80 -1.69 1.44
C ILE A 449 14.39 -0.58 2.28
N LYS A 450 15.71 -0.62 2.54
CA LYS A 450 16.40 0.47 3.26
C LYS A 450 17.78 0.72 2.69
N THR A 451 18.15 1.98 2.59
CA THR A 451 19.53 2.39 2.35
C THR A 451 20.36 2.14 3.60
N GLY A 452 21.37 1.29 3.50
CA GLY A 452 22.27 0.97 4.62
C GLY A 452 23.32 2.07 4.87
N PRO A 453 23.91 2.10 6.08
CA PRO A 453 24.98 3.06 6.44
C PRO A 453 26.28 2.82 5.66
N ASP A 454 26.37 1.75 4.89
CA ASP A 454 27.46 1.45 3.95
C ASP A 454 27.14 1.89 2.51
N GLY A 455 26.00 2.58 2.30
CA GLY A 455 25.51 3.02 1.01
C GLY A 455 24.92 1.92 0.12
N CYS A 456 24.84 0.68 0.60
CA CYS A 456 24.16 -0.42 -0.11
C CYS A 456 22.67 -0.39 0.10
N ILE A 457 21.91 -1.06 -0.79
CA ILE A 457 20.45 -1.24 -0.64
C ILE A 457 20.20 -2.57 0.04
N TYR A 458 19.49 -2.56 1.18
CA TYR A 458 19.10 -3.74 1.93
C TYR A 458 17.63 -4.05 1.71
N ILE A 459 17.31 -5.33 1.55
CA ILE A 459 15.98 -5.79 1.17
C ILE A 459 15.57 -6.95 2.07
N ALA A 460 14.39 -6.85 2.69
CA ALA A 460 13.77 -7.96 3.40
C ALA A 460 12.95 -8.81 2.43
N LEU A 461 13.30 -10.09 2.32
CA LEU A 461 12.63 -11.05 1.46
C LEU A 461 11.87 -12.09 2.29
N GLU A 462 10.54 -12.09 2.16
CA GLU A 462 9.70 -13.19 2.63
C GLU A 462 9.70 -14.31 1.59
N LEU A 463 9.93 -15.53 2.03
CA LEU A 463 9.82 -16.73 1.22
C LEU A 463 8.59 -17.52 1.64
N ILE A 464 7.74 -17.92 0.69
CA ILE A 464 6.47 -18.57 1.00
C ILE A 464 6.71 -19.99 1.52
N GLY A 465 6.25 -20.27 2.74
CA GLY A 465 6.41 -21.56 3.39
C GLY A 465 7.83 -21.89 3.84
N LYS A 466 8.74 -20.91 3.83
CA LYS A 466 10.13 -21.04 4.26
C LYS A 466 10.53 -19.84 5.11
N LEU A 467 11.64 -19.96 5.83
CA LEU A 467 12.25 -18.81 6.51
C LEU A 467 12.84 -17.85 5.49
N GLY A 468 12.53 -16.56 5.67
CA GLY A 468 13.00 -15.47 4.84
C GLY A 468 14.41 -15.02 5.19
N ARG A 469 14.87 -13.97 4.52
CA ARG A 469 16.23 -13.46 4.61
C ARG A 469 16.30 -11.94 4.41
N ILE A 470 17.40 -11.36 4.83
CA ILE A 470 17.84 -10.01 4.42
C ILE A 470 18.95 -10.18 3.40
N VAL A 471 18.81 -9.49 2.26
CA VAL A 471 19.86 -9.40 1.24
C VAL A 471 20.28 -7.94 1.07
N ARG A 472 21.46 -7.74 0.44
CA ARG A 472 21.89 -6.41 0.03
C ARG A 472 22.38 -6.39 -1.41
N LEU A 473 22.19 -5.28 -2.10
CA LEU A 473 22.79 -5.00 -3.38
C LEU A 473 24.13 -4.31 -3.15
N VAL A 474 25.20 -4.89 -3.69
CA VAL A 474 26.56 -4.37 -3.59
C VAL A 474 27.04 -3.98 -5.00
N PRO A 475 27.47 -2.74 -5.25
CA PRO A 475 27.95 -2.37 -6.58
C PRO A 475 29.20 -3.14 -6.94
N VAL A 476 29.36 -3.41 -8.22
CA VAL A 476 30.60 -3.94 -8.81
C VAL A 476 31.29 -2.75 -9.46
N GLU A 477 32.47 -2.43 -8.97
CA GLU A 477 33.33 -1.42 -9.58
C GLU A 477 33.77 -1.91 -10.97
N ASN A 478 33.58 -1.07 -11.99
CA ASN A 478 34.05 -1.30 -13.37
C ASN A 478 35.56 -1.10 -13.47
#